data_23fbc143e658f55aec768ea2ce250cf8
#
_entry.id   23fbc143e658f55aec768ea2ce250cf8
#
_cell.length_a   1.000
_cell.length_b   1.000
_cell.length_c   1.000
_cell.angle_alpha   90.00
_cell.angle_beta   90.00
_cell.angle_gamma   90.00
#
_symmetry.space_group_name_H-M   'P 1'
#
loop_
_entity.id
_entity.type
_entity.pdbx_description
1 polymer ?
#
loop_
_entity_poly.entity_id
_entity_poly.type
_entity_poly.pdbx_seq_one_letter_code
_entity_poly.pdbx_strand_id
1 'polypeptide(L)'
;MIYGVSSMTDPLKKVAVMKPSFALKNADPSKWNYGPKFKPEKIDKIHSSFVSLLEDDGAEILWMNEDDQGIADAIFTYDASLMTKKGAILMSPGKPLRSGEQNIHRKFYEKHNIPIIGSIQSPAFAEAGDTLWLDDKTLIIGRGFRTTQKGINQLKDIVSHFGIEVHVFDLPVYSGAQACLHLMSLISLVDDKKALVYMPFLPVGLYKLLLKKDFTLIQAPVEEYETSNTLSANVLATSPGNCIMIDGFSETQASLSDAGIKVKVFKGDELCVGCEGGPTCLTRPLLRL
;
A
#
# COMPACT_ATOMS: atom_id res chain seq x y z
N MET A 1 6.08 6.56 -21.48
CA MET A 1 6.86 6.52 -20.22
C MET A 1 7.33 5.09 -19.98
N ILE A 2 8.55 4.88 -19.42
CA ILE A 2 8.97 3.56 -18.92
C ILE A 2 8.26 3.31 -17.60
N TYR A 3 7.62 2.16 -17.44
CA TYR A 3 6.86 1.73 -16.28
C TYR A 3 7.04 0.22 -16.06
N GLY A 4 6.66 -0.27 -14.90
CA GLY A 4 6.58 -1.69 -14.60
C GLY A 4 6.92 -1.99 -13.14
N VAL A 5 6.07 -2.78 -12.50
CA VAL A 5 6.25 -3.25 -11.14
C VAL A 5 5.92 -4.73 -11.07
N SER A 6 6.81 -5.52 -10.48
CA SER A 6 6.63 -6.94 -10.18
C SER A 6 7.42 -7.37 -8.94
N SER A 7 7.82 -6.38 -8.14
CA SER A 7 8.54 -6.56 -6.88
C SER A 7 8.10 -5.49 -5.90
N MET A 8 8.17 -5.79 -4.62
CA MET A 8 7.93 -4.81 -3.57
C MET A 8 9.22 -4.11 -3.12
N THR A 9 10.38 -4.66 -3.46
CA THR A 9 11.68 -4.26 -2.90
C THR A 9 12.69 -3.77 -3.93
N ASP A 10 12.54 -4.11 -5.21
CA ASP A 10 13.42 -3.57 -6.26
C ASP A 10 13.47 -2.03 -6.18
N PRO A 11 14.60 -1.40 -6.54
CA PRO A 11 14.77 0.04 -6.49
C PRO A 11 13.59 0.82 -7.08
N LEU A 12 12.96 1.66 -6.27
CA LEU A 12 11.83 2.49 -6.65
C LEU A 12 12.33 3.66 -7.50
N LYS A 13 12.10 3.59 -8.80
CA LYS A 13 12.58 4.60 -9.77
C LYS A 13 11.55 5.67 -10.08
N LYS A 14 10.26 5.29 -10.10
CA LYS A 14 9.17 6.24 -10.35
C LYS A 14 8.00 5.92 -9.45
N VAL A 15 7.42 6.95 -8.86
CA VAL A 15 6.28 6.82 -7.96
C VAL A 15 5.28 7.95 -8.21
N ALA A 16 4.00 7.60 -8.31
CA ALA A 16 2.94 8.59 -8.30
C ALA A 16 2.52 8.86 -6.85
N VAL A 17 2.34 10.13 -6.54
CA VAL A 17 1.84 10.65 -5.26
C VAL A 17 0.80 11.74 -5.52
N MET A 18 -0.11 11.94 -4.60
CA MET A 18 -1.13 12.98 -4.68
C MET A 18 -0.92 14.00 -3.55
N LYS A 19 -1.01 15.28 -3.87
CA LYS A 19 -0.93 16.33 -2.83
C LYS A 19 -2.14 16.29 -1.92
N PRO A 20 -2.00 16.65 -0.64
CA PRO A 20 -3.13 16.86 0.24
C PRO A 20 -4.13 17.84 -0.37
N SER A 21 -5.34 17.37 -0.60
CA SER A 21 -6.38 18.11 -1.33
C SER A 21 -7.24 18.97 -0.40
N PHE A 22 -8.10 19.78 -1.01
CA PHE A 22 -9.13 20.51 -0.26
C PHE A 22 -10.12 19.54 0.41
N ALA A 23 -10.50 18.44 -0.27
CA ALA A 23 -11.39 17.44 0.29
C ALA A 23 -10.82 16.79 1.55
N LEU A 24 -9.53 16.44 1.56
CA LEU A 24 -8.87 15.91 2.74
C LEU A 24 -8.80 16.93 3.88
N LYS A 25 -8.40 18.18 3.58
CA LYS A 25 -8.22 19.23 4.60
C LYS A 25 -9.55 19.65 5.27
N ASN A 26 -10.66 19.46 4.59
CA ASN A 26 -12.00 19.78 5.08
C ASN A 26 -12.85 18.52 5.37
N ALA A 27 -12.21 17.37 5.46
CA ALA A 27 -12.91 16.12 5.73
C ALA A 27 -13.54 16.13 7.12
N ASP A 28 -14.77 15.65 7.19
CA ASP A 28 -15.41 15.33 8.48
C ASP A 28 -14.79 14.04 9.04
N PRO A 29 -14.03 14.10 10.15
CA PRO A 29 -13.36 12.93 10.69
C PRO A 29 -14.31 11.77 11.02
N SER A 30 -15.52 12.08 11.48
CA SER A 30 -16.51 11.06 11.85
C SER A 30 -17.00 10.28 10.62
N LYS A 31 -17.18 10.98 9.49
CA LYS A 31 -17.62 10.40 8.22
C LYS A 31 -16.51 9.54 7.58
N TRP A 32 -15.26 10.02 7.65
CA TRP A 32 -14.12 9.36 7.02
C TRP A 32 -13.43 8.32 7.91
N ASN A 33 -13.85 8.23 9.16
CA ASN A 33 -13.24 7.34 10.16
C ASN A 33 -11.82 7.77 10.55
N TYR A 34 -11.57 9.09 10.57
CA TYR A 34 -10.29 9.62 10.98
C TYR A 34 -10.18 9.71 12.50
N GLY A 35 -9.02 9.31 13.00
CA GLY A 35 -8.75 9.30 14.44
C GLY A 35 -8.45 10.69 15.02
N PRO A 36 -8.32 10.78 16.36
CA PRO A 36 -8.12 12.05 17.06
C PRO A 36 -6.78 12.73 16.75
N LYS A 37 -5.82 12.00 16.17
CA LYS A 37 -4.54 12.56 15.74
C LYS A 37 -4.65 13.37 14.44
N PHE A 38 -5.70 13.23 13.64
CA PHE A 38 -5.87 13.97 12.40
C PHE A 38 -5.83 15.49 12.61
N LYS A 39 -4.91 16.19 11.94
CA LYS A 39 -4.71 17.64 12.04
C LYS A 39 -4.49 18.24 10.65
N PRO A 40 -5.55 18.75 10.00
CA PRO A 40 -5.50 19.26 8.63
C PRO A 40 -4.40 20.30 8.36
N GLU A 41 -4.11 21.14 9.36
CA GLU A 41 -3.12 22.20 9.27
C GLU A 41 -1.66 21.72 9.18
N LYS A 42 -1.40 20.44 9.51
CA LYS A 42 -0.06 19.86 9.52
C LYS A 42 0.24 18.94 8.34
N ILE A 43 -0.80 18.48 7.65
CA ILE A 43 -0.66 17.40 6.65
C ILE A 43 0.21 17.78 5.45
N ASP A 44 0.20 19.04 5.01
CA ASP A 44 1.07 19.47 3.90
C ASP A 44 2.56 19.33 4.25
N LYS A 45 2.94 19.71 5.45
CA LYS A 45 4.33 19.60 5.92
C LYS A 45 4.75 18.14 6.06
N ILE A 46 3.88 17.31 6.62
CA ILE A 46 4.13 15.88 6.77
C ILE A 46 4.31 15.21 5.41
N HIS A 47 3.38 15.47 4.50
CA HIS A 47 3.42 14.90 3.16
C HIS A 47 4.68 15.35 2.40
N SER A 48 5.04 16.64 2.48
CA SER A 48 6.27 17.15 1.84
C SER A 48 7.54 16.50 2.42
N SER A 49 7.60 16.31 3.74
CA SER A 49 8.71 15.59 4.38
C SER A 49 8.83 14.15 3.89
N PHE A 50 7.70 13.45 3.75
CA PHE A 50 7.68 12.09 3.20
C PHE A 50 8.15 12.06 1.74
N VAL A 51 7.66 12.99 0.91
CA VAL A 51 8.06 13.07 -0.51
C VAL A 51 9.55 13.34 -0.65
N SER A 52 10.12 14.21 0.18
CA SER A 52 11.57 14.46 0.17
C SER A 52 12.39 13.20 0.45
N LEU A 53 11.92 12.29 1.34
CA LEU A 53 12.61 11.01 1.56
C LEU A 53 12.58 10.10 0.33
N LEU A 54 11.50 10.13 -0.45
CA LEU A 54 11.42 9.37 -1.71
C LEU A 54 12.41 9.92 -2.76
N GLU A 55 12.50 11.25 -2.86
CA GLU A 55 13.44 11.94 -3.77
C GLU A 55 14.88 11.68 -3.35
N ASP A 56 15.20 11.75 -2.05
CA ASP A 56 16.52 11.45 -1.48
C ASP A 56 16.96 9.99 -1.72
N ASP A 57 16.00 9.07 -1.87
CA ASP A 57 16.25 7.68 -2.25
C ASP A 57 16.29 7.46 -3.78
N GLY A 58 16.19 8.53 -4.55
CA GLY A 58 16.34 8.55 -6.00
C GLY A 58 15.09 8.20 -6.79
N ALA A 59 13.90 8.31 -6.18
CA ALA A 59 12.64 8.13 -6.89
C ALA A 59 12.22 9.41 -7.63
N GLU A 60 11.88 9.28 -8.91
CA GLU A 60 11.22 10.34 -9.67
C GLU A 60 9.76 10.44 -9.22
N ILE A 61 9.36 11.62 -8.75
CA ILE A 61 8.00 11.89 -8.29
C ILE A 61 7.13 12.33 -9.47
N LEU A 62 6.05 11.59 -9.70
CA LEU A 62 5.00 11.98 -10.62
C LEU A 62 3.77 12.42 -9.84
N TRP A 63 3.42 13.69 -9.96
CA TRP A 63 2.26 14.24 -9.27
C TRP A 63 0.97 13.84 -9.94
N MET A 64 0.10 13.18 -9.19
CA MET A 64 -1.28 12.92 -9.57
C MET A 64 -2.08 14.19 -9.23
N ASN A 65 -2.25 15.04 -10.24
CA ASN A 65 -2.89 16.37 -10.11
C ASN A 65 -4.32 16.39 -10.65
N GLU A 66 -4.90 15.23 -10.81
CA GLU A 66 -6.28 15.04 -11.24
C GLU A 66 -7.23 15.49 -10.13
N ASP A 67 -8.43 15.93 -10.51
CA ASP A 67 -9.49 16.29 -9.56
C ASP A 67 -9.80 15.09 -8.65
N ASP A 68 -9.73 15.30 -7.35
CA ASP A 68 -10.02 14.28 -6.33
C ASP A 68 -11.52 13.94 -6.19
N GLN A 69 -12.38 14.64 -6.94
CA GLN A 69 -13.83 14.43 -6.95
C GLN A 69 -14.47 14.53 -5.54
N GLY A 70 -13.84 15.23 -4.61
CA GLY A 70 -14.28 15.32 -3.23
C GLY A 70 -13.97 14.09 -2.38
N ILE A 71 -13.10 13.19 -2.84
CA ILE A 71 -12.69 11.98 -2.13
C ILE A 71 -11.49 12.30 -1.24
N ALA A 72 -11.70 12.39 0.08
CA ALA A 72 -10.63 12.74 1.01
C ALA A 72 -9.50 11.72 1.04
N ASP A 73 -9.82 10.42 0.94
CA ASP A 73 -8.84 9.33 0.93
C ASP A 73 -8.05 9.20 -0.38
N ALA A 74 -8.32 10.01 -1.43
CA ALA A 74 -7.62 9.94 -2.72
C ALA A 74 -6.09 10.16 -2.61
N ILE A 75 -5.62 10.78 -1.52
CA ILE A 75 -4.19 10.91 -1.20
C ILE A 75 -3.51 9.54 -1.02
N PHE A 76 -4.25 8.51 -0.59
CA PHE A 76 -3.75 7.14 -0.44
C PHE A 76 -3.80 6.41 -1.78
N THR A 77 -2.89 6.77 -2.66
CA THR A 77 -2.86 6.37 -4.06
C THR A 77 -2.56 4.88 -4.30
N TYR A 78 -2.34 4.09 -3.23
CA TYR A 78 -1.98 2.68 -3.40
C TYR A 78 -3.16 1.81 -3.86
N ASP A 79 -4.34 1.98 -3.26
CA ASP A 79 -5.43 1.01 -3.34
C ASP A 79 -6.20 0.98 -4.66
N ALA A 80 -6.29 2.14 -5.33
CA ALA A 80 -7.17 2.29 -6.49
C ALA A 80 -6.62 1.67 -7.79
N SER A 81 -5.37 1.18 -7.79
CA SER A 81 -4.81 0.47 -8.94
C SER A 81 -3.67 -0.47 -8.55
N LEU A 82 -3.43 -1.50 -9.37
CA LEU A 82 -2.26 -2.38 -9.30
C LEU A 82 -1.40 -2.16 -10.54
N MET A 83 -0.11 -1.86 -10.34
CA MET A 83 0.86 -1.78 -11.44
C MET A 83 1.48 -3.15 -11.70
N THR A 84 1.63 -3.49 -12.97
CA THR A 84 2.31 -4.69 -13.48
C THR A 84 3.39 -4.30 -14.50
N LYS A 85 4.21 -5.25 -14.92
CA LYS A 85 5.15 -5.05 -16.07
C LYS A 85 4.43 -4.75 -17.40
N LYS A 86 3.14 -5.01 -17.51
CA LYS A 86 2.36 -4.85 -18.74
C LYS A 86 1.48 -3.59 -18.76
N GLY A 87 1.29 -2.96 -17.61
CA GLY A 87 0.43 -1.80 -17.44
C GLY A 87 -0.31 -1.83 -16.11
N ALA A 88 -1.23 -0.92 -15.95
CA ALA A 88 -2.03 -0.76 -14.75
C ALA A 88 -3.34 -1.57 -14.83
N ILE A 89 -3.76 -2.13 -13.71
CA ILE A 89 -5.10 -2.67 -13.49
C ILE A 89 -5.83 -1.71 -12.57
N LEU A 90 -6.97 -1.19 -12.99
CA LEU A 90 -7.81 -0.35 -12.14
C LEU A 90 -8.57 -1.23 -11.16
N MET A 91 -8.45 -0.90 -9.88
CA MET A 91 -9.13 -1.60 -8.81
C MET A 91 -10.52 -1.00 -8.56
N SER A 92 -11.32 -1.65 -7.71
CA SER A 92 -12.65 -1.18 -7.30
C SER A 92 -12.69 -1.15 -5.78
N PRO A 93 -12.51 0.04 -5.16
CA PRO A 93 -12.48 0.14 -3.69
C PRO A 93 -13.75 -0.38 -3.04
N GLY A 94 -13.59 -1.12 -1.93
CA GLY A 94 -14.72 -1.68 -1.16
C GLY A 94 -15.35 -0.67 -0.19
N LYS A 95 -14.64 0.43 0.17
CA LYS A 95 -15.20 1.51 1.00
C LYS A 95 -16.05 2.44 0.12
N PRO A 96 -17.36 2.59 0.36
CA PRO A 96 -18.23 3.40 -0.51
C PRO A 96 -17.76 4.84 -0.72
N LEU A 97 -17.17 5.47 0.31
CA LEU A 97 -16.64 6.84 0.25
C LEU A 97 -15.44 6.98 -0.70
N ARG A 98 -14.77 5.88 -1.05
CA ARG A 98 -13.65 5.84 -1.97
C ARG A 98 -14.06 5.49 -3.41
N SER A 99 -15.36 5.29 -3.63
CA SER A 99 -15.88 5.01 -4.98
C SER A 99 -15.55 6.16 -5.92
N GLY A 100 -14.89 5.85 -7.03
CA GLY A 100 -14.44 6.87 -8.01
C GLY A 100 -12.93 7.08 -8.04
N GLU A 101 -12.16 6.66 -7.04
CA GLU A 101 -10.69 6.81 -7.04
C GLU A 101 -10.04 6.19 -8.29
N GLN A 102 -10.56 5.06 -8.76
CA GLN A 102 -10.06 4.42 -9.98
C GLN A 102 -10.16 5.30 -11.22
N ASN A 103 -11.09 6.27 -11.26
CA ASN A 103 -11.21 7.22 -12.38
C ASN A 103 -10.11 8.29 -12.33
N ILE A 104 -9.66 8.67 -11.13
CA ILE A 104 -8.51 9.57 -10.95
C ILE A 104 -7.27 8.89 -11.53
N HIS A 105 -7.05 7.62 -11.16
CA HIS A 105 -5.94 6.81 -11.67
C HIS A 105 -6.02 6.58 -13.18
N ARG A 106 -7.22 6.36 -13.73
CA ARG A 106 -7.43 6.24 -15.18
C ARG A 106 -6.93 7.47 -15.91
N LYS A 107 -7.39 8.66 -15.52
CA LYS A 107 -6.98 9.94 -16.13
C LYS A 107 -5.46 10.12 -16.06
N PHE A 108 -4.86 9.81 -14.91
CA PHE A 108 -3.42 9.87 -14.71
C PHE A 108 -2.68 8.93 -15.68
N TYR A 109 -3.09 7.67 -15.80
CA TYR A 109 -2.44 6.69 -16.68
C TYR A 109 -2.59 7.04 -18.15
N GLU A 110 -3.77 7.49 -18.57
CA GLU A 110 -4.02 7.96 -19.95
C GLU A 110 -3.11 9.14 -20.30
N LYS A 111 -3.01 10.14 -19.42
CA LYS A 111 -2.13 11.31 -19.58
C LYS A 111 -0.65 10.94 -19.73
N HIS A 112 -0.21 9.91 -19.01
CA HIS A 112 1.18 9.46 -19.02
C HIS A 112 1.46 8.33 -20.03
N ASN A 113 0.50 7.96 -20.87
CA ASN A 113 0.60 6.87 -21.82
C ASN A 113 1.00 5.54 -21.16
N ILE A 114 0.47 5.24 -19.98
CA ILE A 114 0.58 3.96 -19.29
C ILE A 114 -0.65 3.12 -19.66
N PRO A 115 -0.48 1.96 -20.29
CA PRO A 115 -1.62 1.12 -20.68
C PRO A 115 -2.44 0.68 -19.47
N ILE A 116 -3.76 0.72 -19.59
CA ILE A 116 -4.70 0.11 -18.66
C ILE A 116 -5.07 -1.24 -19.24
N ILE A 117 -4.55 -2.31 -18.64
CA ILE A 117 -4.69 -3.69 -19.13
C ILE A 117 -5.92 -4.42 -18.59
N GLY A 118 -6.64 -3.79 -17.66
CA GLY A 118 -7.86 -4.32 -17.10
C GLY A 118 -8.43 -3.42 -16.03
N SER A 119 -9.65 -3.73 -15.60
CA SER A 119 -10.28 -3.06 -14.46
C SER A 119 -11.28 -4.00 -13.77
N ILE A 120 -11.36 -3.89 -12.44
CA ILE A 120 -12.32 -4.63 -11.63
C ILE A 120 -13.69 -3.97 -11.77
N GLN A 121 -14.69 -4.77 -12.15
CA GLN A 121 -16.04 -4.32 -12.47
C GLN A 121 -17.02 -4.65 -11.35
N SER A 122 -17.95 -3.71 -11.07
CA SER A 122 -19.10 -3.95 -10.17
C SER A 122 -19.85 -5.25 -10.54
N PRO A 123 -20.36 -6.02 -9.58
CA PRO A 123 -20.39 -5.75 -8.13
C PRO A 123 -19.17 -6.31 -7.37
N ALA A 124 -18.03 -6.49 -8.02
CA ALA A 124 -16.82 -6.97 -7.41
C ALA A 124 -16.02 -5.82 -6.79
N PHE A 125 -15.34 -6.11 -5.66
CA PHE A 125 -14.42 -5.19 -5.02
C PHE A 125 -13.04 -5.82 -4.91
N ALA A 126 -12.00 -5.02 -5.13
CA ALA A 126 -10.61 -5.34 -4.85
C ALA A 126 -9.83 -4.05 -4.64
N GLU A 127 -8.95 -4.05 -3.64
CA GLU A 127 -8.03 -2.95 -3.33
C GLU A 127 -6.59 -3.44 -3.43
N ALA A 128 -5.68 -2.61 -3.94
CA ALA A 128 -4.29 -3.05 -4.13
C ALA A 128 -3.52 -3.23 -2.81
N GLY A 129 -3.99 -2.68 -1.69
CA GLY A 129 -3.48 -2.99 -0.36
C GLY A 129 -3.63 -4.45 0.06
N ASP A 130 -4.54 -5.18 -0.61
CA ASP A 130 -4.68 -6.64 -0.48
C ASP A 130 -3.82 -7.41 -1.48
N THR A 131 -2.94 -6.76 -2.24
CA THR A 131 -2.06 -7.41 -3.20
C THR A 131 -0.59 -7.19 -2.85
N LEU A 132 0.23 -8.24 -3.03
CA LEU A 132 1.65 -8.20 -2.73
C LEU A 132 2.41 -9.00 -3.80
N TRP A 133 3.32 -8.35 -4.52
CA TRP A 133 4.28 -9.04 -5.38
C TRP A 133 5.32 -9.74 -4.50
N LEU A 134 5.28 -11.06 -4.41
CA LEU A 134 6.27 -11.84 -3.67
C LEU A 134 7.57 -12.00 -4.46
N ASP A 135 7.43 -12.14 -5.76
CA ASP A 135 8.48 -12.12 -6.77
C ASP A 135 7.86 -11.77 -8.13
N ASP A 136 8.65 -11.75 -9.19
CA ASP A 136 8.26 -11.32 -10.55
C ASP A 136 7.17 -12.20 -11.21
N LYS A 137 6.88 -13.35 -10.63
CA LYS A 137 5.88 -14.34 -11.12
C LYS A 137 4.81 -14.68 -10.10
N THR A 138 4.94 -14.21 -8.86
CA THR A 138 4.05 -14.61 -7.77
C THR A 138 3.35 -13.40 -7.17
N LEU A 139 2.04 -13.35 -7.33
CA LEU A 139 1.17 -12.35 -6.71
C LEU A 139 0.38 -12.99 -5.57
N ILE A 140 0.48 -12.41 -4.38
CA ILE A 140 -0.33 -12.77 -3.22
C ILE A 140 -1.56 -11.87 -3.18
N ILE A 141 -2.73 -12.42 -2.85
CA ILE A 141 -3.95 -11.64 -2.66
C ILE A 141 -4.59 -12.04 -1.33
N GLY A 142 -4.86 -11.04 -0.50
CA GLY A 142 -5.68 -11.16 0.70
C GLY A 142 -7.17 -11.12 0.35
N ARG A 143 -7.96 -12.10 0.83
CA ARG A 143 -9.41 -12.07 0.75
C ARG A 143 -9.97 -11.57 2.07
N GLY A 144 -10.73 -10.49 2.04
CA GLY A 144 -11.29 -9.85 3.21
C GLY A 144 -12.52 -9.01 2.89
N PHE A 145 -12.82 -8.05 3.74
CA PHE A 145 -13.96 -7.14 3.53
C PHE A 145 -13.74 -6.19 2.34
N ARG A 146 -12.48 -5.85 2.03
CA ARG A 146 -12.13 -4.90 0.97
C ARG A 146 -11.90 -5.56 -0.38
N THR A 147 -11.50 -6.84 -0.38
CA THR A 147 -11.26 -7.62 -1.60
C THR A 147 -12.09 -8.90 -1.56
N THR A 148 -13.10 -8.96 -2.43
CA THR A 148 -14.08 -10.06 -2.48
C THR A 148 -13.59 -11.18 -3.39
N GLN A 149 -14.18 -12.39 -3.24
CA GLN A 149 -13.90 -13.51 -4.15
C GLN A 149 -14.18 -13.15 -5.63
N LYS A 150 -15.21 -12.33 -5.89
CA LYS A 150 -15.51 -11.86 -7.26
C LYS A 150 -14.39 -10.96 -7.80
N GLY A 151 -13.86 -10.06 -6.97
CA GLY A 151 -12.71 -9.22 -7.34
C GLY A 151 -11.45 -10.03 -7.61
N ILE A 152 -11.18 -11.01 -6.75
CA ILE A 152 -10.06 -11.94 -6.92
C ILE A 152 -10.17 -12.72 -8.24
N ASN A 153 -11.35 -13.22 -8.58
CA ASN A 153 -11.55 -13.96 -9.83
C ASN A 153 -11.24 -13.07 -11.05
N GLN A 154 -11.79 -11.85 -11.09
CA GLN A 154 -11.49 -10.90 -12.18
C GLN A 154 -10.00 -10.56 -12.23
N LEU A 155 -9.35 -10.35 -11.09
CA LEU A 155 -7.92 -10.04 -11.05
C LEU A 155 -7.09 -11.22 -11.56
N LYS A 156 -7.43 -12.45 -11.14
CA LYS A 156 -6.80 -13.68 -11.65
C LYS A 156 -6.94 -13.81 -13.16
N ASP A 157 -8.14 -13.57 -13.70
CA ASP A 157 -8.38 -13.64 -15.14
C ASP A 157 -7.48 -12.65 -15.90
N ILE A 158 -7.35 -11.42 -15.41
CA ILE A 158 -6.48 -10.40 -16.03
C ILE A 158 -5.01 -10.83 -16.00
N VAL A 159 -4.50 -11.27 -14.85
CA VAL A 159 -3.06 -11.57 -14.70
C VAL A 159 -2.65 -12.94 -15.22
N SER A 160 -3.60 -13.88 -15.39
CA SER A 160 -3.32 -15.23 -15.90
C SER A 160 -2.65 -15.23 -17.28
N HIS A 161 -3.01 -14.27 -18.12
CA HIS A 161 -2.44 -14.11 -19.46
C HIS A 161 -0.95 -13.74 -19.46
N PHE A 162 -0.39 -13.39 -18.31
CA PHE A 162 1.01 -12.98 -18.18
C PHE A 162 1.88 -14.00 -17.44
N GLY A 163 1.34 -15.20 -17.19
CA GLY A 163 2.06 -16.26 -16.50
C GLY A 163 2.29 -15.98 -15.01
N ILE A 164 1.44 -15.16 -14.38
CA ILE A 164 1.51 -14.83 -12.96
C ILE A 164 0.79 -15.91 -12.16
N GLU A 165 1.50 -16.52 -11.22
CA GLU A 165 0.92 -17.42 -10.21
C GLU A 165 0.25 -16.58 -9.11
N VAL A 166 -1.00 -16.87 -8.80
CA VAL A 166 -1.77 -16.13 -7.80
C VAL A 166 -2.12 -17.03 -6.62
N HIS A 167 -1.63 -16.68 -5.44
CA HIS A 167 -1.99 -17.30 -4.18
C HIS A 167 -2.98 -16.40 -3.41
N VAL A 168 -4.03 -17.00 -2.86
CA VAL A 168 -5.08 -16.29 -2.12
C VAL A 168 -5.12 -16.78 -0.69
N PHE A 169 -5.17 -15.85 0.25
CA PHE A 169 -5.28 -16.17 1.68
C PHE A 169 -6.41 -15.36 2.32
N ASP A 170 -7.19 -16.02 3.18
CA ASP A 170 -8.20 -15.33 3.97
C ASP A 170 -7.56 -14.49 5.05
N LEU A 171 -7.97 -13.23 5.11
CA LEU A 171 -7.54 -12.31 6.17
C LEU A 171 -8.42 -12.49 7.41
N PRO A 172 -7.86 -12.34 8.62
CA PRO A 172 -8.65 -12.37 9.84
C PRO A 172 -9.54 -11.14 9.97
N VAL A 173 -10.53 -11.23 10.84
CA VAL A 173 -11.28 -10.05 11.30
C VAL A 173 -10.46 -9.38 12.40
N TYR A 174 -10.15 -8.09 12.22
CA TYR A 174 -9.45 -7.29 13.23
C TYR A 174 -10.44 -6.52 14.13
N SER A 175 -11.01 -5.43 13.61
CA SER A 175 -11.96 -4.59 14.36
C SER A 175 -13.33 -4.50 13.68
N GLY A 176 -13.69 -5.52 12.87
CA GLY A 176 -14.96 -5.59 12.14
C GLY A 176 -14.88 -5.05 10.72
N ALA A 177 -16.03 -5.05 10.03
CA ALA A 177 -16.10 -4.75 8.60
C ALA A 177 -15.79 -3.29 8.24
N GLN A 178 -15.86 -2.37 9.20
CA GLN A 178 -15.59 -0.96 8.99
C GLN A 178 -14.10 -0.61 9.13
N ALA A 179 -13.34 -1.43 9.87
CA ALA A 179 -11.90 -1.25 10.02
C ALA A 179 -11.17 -1.64 8.75
N CYS A 180 -10.15 -0.87 8.41
CA CYS A 180 -9.24 -1.24 7.33
C CYS A 180 -8.25 -2.30 7.83
N LEU A 181 -8.36 -3.53 7.34
CA LEU A 181 -7.30 -4.53 7.44
C LEU A 181 -7.03 -5.06 6.04
N HIS A 182 -5.94 -4.63 5.46
CA HIS A 182 -5.42 -5.17 4.21
C HIS A 182 -4.38 -6.26 4.46
N LEU A 183 -4.05 -7.04 3.44
CA LEU A 183 -2.89 -7.94 3.48
C LEU A 183 -1.63 -7.18 3.90
N MET A 184 -1.41 -5.98 3.35
CA MET A 184 -0.25 -5.14 3.67
C MET A 184 -0.31 -4.48 5.06
N SER A 185 -1.37 -4.68 5.82
CA SER A 185 -1.38 -4.41 7.26
C SER A 185 -0.65 -5.50 8.04
N LEU A 186 -0.50 -6.71 7.47
CA LEU A 186 0.09 -7.88 8.15
C LEU A 186 1.53 -8.15 7.72
N ILE A 187 1.94 -7.61 6.56
CA ILE A 187 3.24 -7.91 5.95
C ILE A 187 3.74 -6.75 5.11
N SER A 188 5.01 -6.40 5.28
CA SER A 188 5.77 -5.54 4.36
C SER A 188 7.06 -6.26 3.97
N LEU A 189 7.32 -6.40 2.66
CA LEU A 189 8.63 -6.88 2.21
C LEU A 189 9.63 -5.73 2.34
N VAL A 190 10.73 -5.99 3.03
CA VAL A 190 11.73 -4.96 3.38
C VAL A 190 13.11 -5.21 2.75
N ASP A 191 13.32 -6.42 2.22
CA ASP A 191 14.51 -6.83 1.48
C ASP A 191 14.12 -7.97 0.53
N ASP A 192 15.01 -8.43 -0.34
CA ASP A 192 14.74 -9.49 -1.34
C ASP A 192 14.12 -10.75 -0.72
N LYS A 193 14.56 -11.13 0.46
CA LYS A 193 14.08 -12.30 1.21
C LYS A 193 13.79 -12.00 2.67
N LYS A 194 13.43 -10.76 3.00
CA LYS A 194 13.04 -10.39 4.37
C LYS A 194 11.68 -9.71 4.37
N ALA A 195 10.84 -10.12 5.30
CA ALA A 195 9.50 -9.57 5.49
C ALA A 195 9.28 -9.20 6.95
N LEU A 196 8.87 -7.96 7.21
CA LEU A 196 8.27 -7.56 8.48
C LEU A 196 6.85 -8.11 8.52
N VAL A 197 6.51 -8.88 9.54
CA VAL A 197 5.21 -9.55 9.65
C VAL A 197 4.59 -9.39 11.04
N TYR A 198 3.28 -9.20 11.09
CA TYR A 198 2.53 -9.35 12.34
C TYR A 198 2.05 -10.79 12.49
N MET A 199 2.84 -11.57 13.24
CA MET A 199 2.66 -13.01 13.33
C MET A 199 1.27 -13.47 13.81
N PRO A 200 0.62 -12.82 14.81
CA PRO A 200 -0.68 -13.28 15.31
C PRO A 200 -1.79 -13.34 14.28
N PHE A 201 -1.72 -12.51 13.23
CA PHE A 201 -2.75 -12.45 12.17
C PHE A 201 -2.30 -12.99 10.82
N LEU A 202 -1.04 -13.42 10.73
CA LEU A 202 -0.50 -13.92 9.46
C LEU A 202 -1.19 -15.26 9.08
N PRO A 203 -1.84 -15.37 7.92
CA PRO A 203 -2.48 -16.63 7.52
C PRO A 203 -1.46 -17.78 7.47
N VAL A 204 -1.82 -18.94 8.03
CA VAL A 204 -0.90 -20.10 8.11
C VAL A 204 -0.38 -20.52 6.74
N GLY A 205 -1.24 -20.45 5.70
CA GLY A 205 -0.84 -20.75 4.33
C GLY A 205 0.23 -19.78 3.80
N LEU A 206 0.08 -18.47 4.11
CA LEU A 206 1.07 -17.45 3.73
C LEU A 206 2.38 -17.66 4.49
N TYR A 207 2.33 -17.90 5.79
CA TYR A 207 3.50 -18.25 6.59
C TYR A 207 4.31 -19.41 5.97
N LYS A 208 3.62 -20.51 5.63
CA LYS A 208 4.26 -21.68 5.00
C LYS A 208 4.86 -21.35 3.63
N LEU A 209 4.17 -20.54 2.82
CA LEU A 209 4.66 -20.11 1.52
C LEU A 209 5.92 -19.26 1.63
N LEU A 210 5.95 -18.31 2.58
CA LEU A 210 7.11 -17.46 2.84
C LEU A 210 8.33 -18.31 3.24
N LEU A 211 8.17 -19.26 4.15
CA LEU A 211 9.27 -20.17 4.53
C LEU A 211 9.71 -21.05 3.36
N LYS A 212 8.79 -21.58 2.56
CA LYS A 212 9.11 -22.38 1.36
C LYS A 212 9.89 -21.57 0.32
N LYS A 213 9.70 -20.26 0.30
CA LYS A 213 10.39 -19.32 -0.59
C LYS A 213 11.65 -18.69 0.06
N ASP A 214 12.11 -19.25 1.18
CA ASP A 214 13.32 -18.85 1.91
C ASP A 214 13.28 -17.42 2.47
N PHE A 215 12.10 -16.92 2.84
CA PHE A 215 11.99 -15.63 3.51
C PHE A 215 12.38 -15.70 4.98
N THR A 216 13.18 -14.75 5.43
CA THR A 216 13.39 -14.44 6.84
C THR A 216 12.24 -13.55 7.32
N LEU A 217 11.55 -13.97 8.37
CA LEU A 217 10.43 -13.23 8.95
C LEU A 217 10.91 -12.41 10.15
N ILE A 218 10.75 -11.10 10.07
CA ILE A 218 11.00 -10.15 11.16
C ILE A 218 9.66 -9.91 11.82
N GLN A 219 9.55 -10.21 13.11
CA GLN A 219 8.28 -10.05 13.83
C GLN A 219 8.07 -8.58 14.20
N ALA A 220 6.94 -8.00 13.80
CA ALA A 220 6.50 -6.70 14.30
C ALA A 220 6.15 -6.83 15.81
N PRO A 221 6.62 -5.90 16.66
CA PRO A 221 6.28 -5.87 18.07
C PRO A 221 4.78 -5.71 18.28
N VAL A 222 4.20 -6.56 19.16
CA VAL A 222 2.74 -6.64 19.33
C VAL A 222 2.17 -5.31 19.83
N GLU A 223 2.79 -4.72 20.84
CA GLU A 223 2.31 -3.47 21.45
C GLU A 223 2.31 -2.30 20.46
N GLU A 224 3.42 -2.12 19.71
CA GLU A 224 3.49 -1.07 18.69
C GLU A 224 2.50 -1.31 17.54
N TYR A 225 2.31 -2.56 17.15
CA TYR A 225 1.34 -2.91 16.10
C TYR A 225 -0.08 -2.54 16.51
N GLU A 226 -0.50 -2.93 17.72
CA GLU A 226 -1.85 -2.70 18.22
C GLU A 226 -2.09 -1.21 18.51
N THR A 227 -1.16 -0.53 19.17
CA THR A 227 -1.28 0.90 19.52
C THR A 227 -1.17 1.82 18.30
N SER A 228 -0.49 1.39 17.25
CA SER A 228 -0.40 2.12 15.97
C SER A 228 -1.57 1.86 15.03
N ASN A 229 -2.52 1.03 15.40
CA ASN A 229 -3.58 0.55 14.51
C ASN A 229 -3.00 -0.06 13.22
N THR A 230 -2.07 -1.00 13.37
CA THR A 230 -1.34 -1.75 12.31
C THR A 230 -0.22 -0.98 11.59
N LEU A 231 -0.08 0.33 11.81
CA LEU A 231 0.80 1.18 11.00
C LEU A 231 2.29 0.98 11.25
N SER A 232 2.69 0.41 12.41
CA SER A 232 4.09 0.04 12.62
C SER A 232 4.58 -1.03 11.62
N ALA A 233 3.67 -1.85 11.09
CA ALA A 233 3.98 -2.83 10.05
C ALA A 233 3.92 -2.25 8.61
N ASN A 234 3.45 -1.01 8.42
CA ASN A 234 3.39 -0.37 7.11
C ASN A 234 4.74 0.29 6.78
N VAL A 235 5.61 -0.47 6.15
CA VAL A 235 6.98 -0.07 5.80
C VAL A 235 7.14 -0.12 4.29
N LEU A 236 7.60 0.98 3.70
CA LEU A 236 7.84 1.10 2.26
C LEU A 236 9.33 0.86 1.94
N ALA A 237 9.65 -0.22 1.26
CA ALA A 237 10.99 -0.38 0.70
C ALA A 237 11.19 0.54 -0.52
N THR A 238 12.24 1.35 -0.48
CA THR A 238 12.70 2.17 -1.62
C THR A 238 13.74 1.44 -2.46
N SER A 239 14.46 0.51 -1.84
CA SER A 239 15.32 -0.49 -2.48
C SER A 239 15.53 -1.66 -1.49
N PRO A 240 16.10 -2.81 -1.91
CA PRO A 240 16.36 -3.89 -0.98
C PRO A 240 17.15 -3.43 0.24
N GLY A 241 16.60 -3.69 1.43
CA GLY A 241 17.23 -3.30 2.70
C GLY A 241 17.20 -1.81 3.05
N ASN A 242 16.55 -0.95 2.24
CA ASN A 242 16.36 0.48 2.54
C ASN A 242 14.89 0.83 2.55
N CYS A 243 14.40 1.33 3.67
CA CYS A 243 12.97 1.49 3.90
C CYS A 243 12.62 2.86 4.50
N ILE A 244 11.36 3.26 4.30
CA ILE A 244 10.75 4.43 4.94
C ILE A 244 9.58 3.95 5.81
N MET A 245 9.49 4.46 7.05
CA MET A 245 8.35 4.24 7.93
C MET A 245 8.00 5.50 8.73
N ILE A 246 6.88 5.45 9.43
CA ILE A 246 6.46 6.51 10.34
C ILE A 246 7.37 6.48 11.58
N ASP A 247 7.78 7.66 12.07
CA ASP A 247 8.51 7.82 13.33
C ASP A 247 7.64 7.44 14.54
N GLY A 248 8.30 7.09 15.64
CA GLY A 248 7.64 6.78 16.91
C GLY A 248 7.43 5.28 17.18
N PHE A 249 7.85 4.40 16.29
CA PHE A 249 7.79 2.93 16.47
C PHE A 249 9.21 2.38 16.68
N SER A 250 9.78 2.68 17.86
CA SER A 250 11.20 2.42 18.15
C SER A 250 11.57 0.93 18.21
N GLU A 251 10.67 0.08 18.69
CA GLU A 251 10.90 -1.36 18.75
C GLU A 251 10.86 -2.00 17.35
N THR A 252 9.94 -1.54 16.49
CA THR A 252 9.90 -1.95 15.09
C THR A 252 11.16 -1.50 14.34
N GLN A 253 11.61 -0.26 14.58
CA GLN A 253 12.86 0.25 14.00
C GLN A 253 14.07 -0.59 14.46
N ALA A 254 14.14 -0.94 15.75
CA ALA A 254 15.19 -1.80 16.29
C ALA A 254 15.17 -3.19 15.65
N SER A 255 14.00 -3.84 15.56
CA SER A 255 13.85 -5.16 14.94
C SER A 255 14.29 -5.17 13.47
N LEU A 256 13.97 -4.09 12.72
CA LEU A 256 14.42 -3.93 11.34
C LEU A 256 15.93 -3.71 11.25
N SER A 257 16.49 -2.86 12.13
CA SER A 257 17.92 -2.58 12.18
C SER A 257 18.74 -3.84 12.53
N ASP A 258 18.28 -4.63 13.50
CA ASP A 258 18.91 -5.89 13.90
C ASP A 258 18.90 -6.91 12.74
N ALA A 259 17.91 -6.84 11.87
CA ALA A 259 17.84 -7.62 10.63
C ALA A 259 18.67 -7.03 9.48
N GLY A 260 19.41 -5.93 9.72
CA GLY A 260 20.24 -5.27 8.71
C GLY A 260 19.51 -4.35 7.75
N ILE A 261 18.28 -3.94 8.08
CA ILE A 261 17.48 -3.01 7.28
C ILE A 261 17.77 -1.57 7.71
N LYS A 262 18.06 -0.71 6.75
CA LYS A 262 18.21 0.74 6.98
C LYS A 262 16.83 1.40 6.90
N VAL A 263 16.47 2.12 7.93
CA VAL A 263 15.16 2.77 8.03
C VAL A 263 15.31 4.27 8.14
N LYS A 264 14.68 5.00 7.21
CA LYS A 264 14.43 6.43 7.31
C LYS A 264 13.03 6.65 7.88
N VAL A 265 12.88 7.65 8.72
CA VAL A 265 11.60 7.94 9.37
C VAL A 265 11.11 9.35 9.06
N PHE A 266 9.80 9.54 9.09
CA PHE A 266 9.15 10.85 9.03
C PHE A 266 8.04 10.92 10.06
N LYS A 267 7.75 12.13 10.55
CA LYS A 267 6.62 12.35 11.45
C LYS A 267 5.33 12.19 10.68
N GLY A 268 4.53 11.21 11.03
CA GLY A 268 3.32 10.84 10.30
C GLY A 268 2.04 10.83 11.14
N ASP A 269 2.09 11.27 12.39
CA ASP A 269 0.96 11.15 13.32
C ASP A 269 -0.34 11.77 12.78
N GLU A 270 -0.27 13.01 12.31
CA GLU A 270 -1.47 13.78 11.99
C GLU A 270 -2.08 13.43 10.62
N LEU A 271 -1.27 12.90 9.71
CA LEU A 271 -1.73 12.41 8.41
C LEU A 271 -1.92 10.90 8.43
N CYS A 272 -0.86 10.15 8.71
CA CYS A 272 -0.86 8.70 8.55
C CYS A 272 -1.65 8.00 9.66
N VAL A 273 -1.29 8.26 10.93
CA VAL A 273 -2.02 7.66 12.06
C VAL A 273 -3.43 8.25 12.17
N GLY A 274 -3.56 9.55 11.88
CA GLY A 274 -4.84 10.22 11.88
C GLY A 274 -5.85 9.72 10.84
N CYS A 275 -5.37 9.24 9.68
CA CYS A 275 -6.23 8.77 8.58
C CYS A 275 -6.06 7.27 8.29
N GLU A 276 -5.37 6.50 9.14
CA GLU A 276 -5.15 5.05 8.99
C GLU A 276 -4.46 4.63 7.68
N GLY A 277 -3.49 5.44 7.20
CA GLY A 277 -2.74 5.13 5.99
C GLY A 277 -1.24 5.44 6.09
N GLY A 278 -0.38 4.45 5.93
CA GLY A 278 1.07 4.57 6.07
C GLY A 278 1.81 5.00 4.79
N PRO A 279 3.15 4.97 4.79
CA PRO A 279 3.97 5.40 3.65
C PRO A 279 3.69 4.63 2.37
N THR A 280 3.40 3.34 2.45
CA THR A 280 3.00 2.55 1.28
C THR A 280 1.68 3.08 0.71
N CYS A 281 0.70 3.36 1.56
CA CYS A 281 -0.61 3.86 1.14
C CYS A 281 -0.54 5.20 0.39
N LEU A 282 0.41 6.07 0.77
CA LEU A 282 0.63 7.38 0.14
C LEU A 282 1.29 7.30 -1.24
N THR A 283 1.63 6.12 -1.73
CA THR A 283 2.38 5.95 -2.98
C THR A 283 1.69 5.01 -3.96
N ARG A 284 1.86 5.28 -5.25
CA ARG A 284 1.63 4.28 -6.30
C ARG A 284 2.95 4.06 -7.06
N PRO A 285 3.73 3.04 -6.73
CA PRO A 285 4.92 2.67 -7.51
C PRO A 285 4.56 2.48 -8.98
N LEU A 286 5.30 3.14 -9.87
CA LEU A 286 5.12 3.07 -11.32
C LEU A 286 6.25 2.30 -11.99
N LEU A 287 7.46 2.40 -11.44
CA LEU A 287 8.64 1.70 -11.95
C LEU A 287 9.53 1.24 -10.81
N ARG A 288 9.82 -0.05 -10.80
CA ARG A 288 10.87 -0.67 -9.98
C ARG A 288 11.82 -1.46 -10.91
N LEU A 289 13.15 -1.30 -10.69
CA LEU A 289 14.20 -1.91 -11.53
C LEU A 289 15.32 -2.48 -10.67
#